data_2b26ba4fb482a351d5babc5c7323564e
#
_entry.id   2b26ba4fb482a351d5babc5c7323564e
#
_cell.length_a   1.000
_cell.length_b   1.000
_cell.length_c   1.000
_cell.angle_alpha   90.00
_cell.angle_beta   90.00
_cell.angle_gamma   90.00
#
_symmetry.space_group_name_H-M   'P 1'
#
loop_
_entity.id
_entity.type
_entity.pdbx_description
1 polymer ?
#
loop_
_entity_poly.entity_id
_entity_poly.type
_entity_poly.pdbx_seq_one_letter_code
_entity_poly.pdbx_strand_id
1 'polypeptide(L)'
;MMNKPPSVRAVTILDVAAAAQVSKSTVSLVLKGSPLIPAETSERVRAAAAQLGYVYNRRAGELRRQSSNMVGVVINDLMNPFFAEVLAGLERRLADAGFITLMAHTSESLERQQKVLTTMREHNAAGIALCPALDTPA
;
A
#
# COMPACT_ATOMS: atom_id res chain seq x y z
N MET A 1 13.20 33.18 -7.85
CA MET A 1 13.65 31.89 -8.41
C MET A 1 13.72 30.89 -7.26
N MET A 2 12.71 30.05 -7.10
CA MET A 2 12.71 28.98 -6.06
C MET A 2 13.53 27.82 -6.59
N ASN A 3 14.64 27.54 -5.92
CA ASN A 3 15.53 26.42 -6.24
C ASN A 3 14.81 25.10 -5.91
N LYS A 4 14.50 24.31 -6.94
CA LYS A 4 13.92 22.96 -6.78
C LYS A 4 14.97 22.10 -6.08
N PRO A 5 14.64 21.45 -4.93
CA PRO A 5 15.61 20.58 -4.27
C PRO A 5 16.03 19.45 -5.21
N PRO A 6 17.30 18.98 -5.14
CA PRO A 6 17.79 17.92 -6.00
C PRO A 6 16.93 16.67 -5.77
N SER A 7 16.42 16.09 -6.85
CA SER A 7 15.69 14.84 -6.81
C SER A 7 16.65 13.74 -6.39
N VAL A 8 16.54 13.28 -5.14
CA VAL A 8 17.23 12.06 -4.70
C VAL A 8 16.71 10.92 -5.58
N ARG A 9 17.60 10.35 -6.39
CA ARG A 9 17.26 9.21 -7.25
C ARG A 9 16.76 8.08 -6.38
N ALA A 10 15.52 7.67 -6.57
CA ALA A 10 14.94 6.55 -5.84
C ALA A 10 15.74 5.27 -6.13
N VAL A 11 16.09 4.55 -5.08
CA VAL A 11 16.76 3.24 -5.17
C VAL A 11 15.87 2.27 -5.93
N THR A 12 16.43 1.55 -6.87
CA THR A 12 15.70 0.62 -7.75
C THR A 12 16.03 -0.83 -7.41
N ILE A 13 15.23 -1.76 -7.92
CA ILE A 13 15.49 -3.20 -7.80
C ILE A 13 16.82 -3.61 -8.47
N LEU A 14 17.28 -2.84 -9.46
CA LEU A 14 18.56 -3.08 -10.12
C LEU A 14 19.73 -2.72 -9.22
N ASP A 15 19.61 -1.69 -8.41
CA ASP A 15 20.63 -1.30 -7.43
C ASP A 15 20.76 -2.39 -6.36
N VAL A 16 19.64 -2.98 -5.90
CA VAL A 16 19.65 -4.12 -4.98
C VAL A 16 20.28 -5.37 -5.62
N ALA A 17 19.96 -5.65 -6.89
CA ALA A 17 20.51 -6.78 -7.63
C ALA A 17 22.04 -6.66 -7.77
N ALA A 18 22.55 -5.47 -8.08
CA ALA A 18 23.96 -5.19 -8.15
C ALA A 18 24.65 -5.36 -6.79
N ALA A 19 24.10 -4.78 -5.71
CA ALA A 19 24.64 -4.87 -4.37
C ALA A 19 24.66 -6.30 -3.82
N ALA A 20 23.63 -7.09 -4.10
CA ALA A 20 23.52 -8.49 -3.69
C ALA A 20 24.21 -9.46 -4.65
N GLN A 21 24.77 -9.00 -5.77
CA GLN A 21 25.40 -9.81 -6.82
C GLN A 21 24.49 -10.94 -7.35
N VAL A 22 23.23 -10.62 -7.61
CA VAL A 22 22.26 -11.56 -8.15
C VAL A 22 21.46 -10.92 -9.30
N SER A 23 20.68 -11.72 -10.02
CA SER A 23 19.80 -11.20 -11.06
C SER A 23 18.61 -10.42 -10.48
N LYS A 24 18.04 -9.48 -11.25
CA LYS A 24 16.78 -8.79 -10.92
C LYS A 24 15.65 -9.78 -10.61
N SER A 25 15.59 -10.90 -11.33
CA SER A 25 14.58 -11.96 -11.10
C SER A 25 14.75 -12.60 -9.72
N THR A 26 16.00 -12.89 -9.31
CA THR A 26 16.31 -13.43 -7.99
C THR A 26 15.87 -12.47 -6.89
N VAL A 27 16.18 -11.16 -7.01
CA VAL A 27 15.73 -10.15 -6.05
C VAL A 27 14.20 -10.14 -5.97
N SER A 28 13.51 -10.15 -7.11
CA SER A 28 12.04 -10.18 -7.15
C SER A 28 11.46 -11.41 -6.44
N LEU A 29 12.05 -12.59 -6.63
CA LEU A 29 11.61 -13.83 -5.98
C LEU A 29 11.82 -13.77 -4.46
N VAL A 30 12.98 -13.30 -4.02
CA VAL A 30 13.30 -13.15 -2.58
C VAL A 30 12.33 -12.20 -1.90
N LEU A 31 12.07 -11.02 -2.50
CA LEU A 31 11.18 -10.01 -1.93
C LEU A 31 9.70 -10.43 -1.93
N LYS A 32 9.34 -11.42 -2.75
CA LYS A 32 8.02 -12.08 -2.76
C LYS A 32 7.93 -13.26 -1.78
N GLY A 33 9.03 -13.61 -1.10
CA GLY A 33 9.05 -14.74 -0.16
C GLY A 33 9.05 -16.11 -0.84
N SER A 34 9.58 -16.21 -2.08
CA SER A 34 9.64 -17.49 -2.80
C SER A 34 10.53 -18.50 -2.06
N PRO A 35 10.05 -19.74 -1.81
CA PRO A 35 10.84 -20.77 -1.18
C PRO A 35 11.91 -21.38 -2.12
N LEU A 36 11.91 -21.00 -3.40
CA LEU A 36 12.83 -21.53 -4.41
C LEU A 36 14.27 -20.96 -4.30
N ILE A 37 14.45 -19.92 -3.50
CA ILE A 37 15.75 -19.26 -3.36
C ILE A 37 16.40 -19.71 -2.05
N PRO A 38 17.68 -20.15 -2.09
CA PRO A 38 18.42 -20.56 -0.90
C PRO A 38 18.41 -19.47 0.18
N ALA A 39 18.39 -19.89 1.47
CA ALA A 39 18.32 -18.99 2.62
C ALA A 39 19.46 -17.97 2.62
N GLU A 40 20.69 -18.39 2.37
CA GLU A 40 21.86 -17.50 2.28
C GLU A 40 21.70 -16.40 1.24
N THR A 41 21.21 -16.75 0.05
CA THR A 41 20.94 -15.77 -1.03
C THR A 41 19.81 -14.83 -0.62
N SER A 42 18.78 -15.34 0.04
CA SER A 42 17.64 -14.54 0.53
C SER A 42 18.08 -13.53 1.58
N GLU A 43 18.93 -13.92 2.52
CA GLU A 43 19.48 -13.04 3.55
C GLU A 43 20.36 -11.94 2.93
N ARG A 44 21.25 -12.29 2.00
CA ARG A 44 22.09 -11.33 1.29
C ARG A 44 21.28 -10.28 0.54
N VAL A 45 20.22 -10.68 -0.16
CA VAL A 45 19.33 -9.77 -0.87
C VAL A 45 18.56 -8.86 0.10
N ARG A 46 18.05 -9.40 1.20
CA ARG A 46 17.33 -8.60 2.22
C ARG A 46 18.25 -7.60 2.90
N ALA A 47 19.48 -8.00 3.23
CA ALA A 47 20.48 -7.11 3.79
C ALA A 47 20.83 -5.96 2.83
N ALA A 48 21.07 -6.25 1.54
CA ALA A 48 21.33 -5.25 0.53
C ALA A 48 20.15 -4.26 0.35
N ALA A 49 18.92 -4.77 0.34
CA ALA A 49 17.73 -3.94 0.25
C ALA A 49 17.60 -3.00 1.46
N ALA A 50 17.83 -3.50 2.69
CA ALA A 50 17.80 -2.72 3.91
C ALA A 50 18.88 -1.64 3.94
N GLN A 51 20.12 -1.96 3.58
CA GLN A 51 21.25 -1.03 3.54
C GLN A 51 21.01 0.12 2.54
N LEU A 52 20.41 -0.18 1.40
CA LEU A 52 20.10 0.82 0.37
C LEU A 52 18.82 1.61 0.67
N GLY A 53 18.07 1.27 1.71
CA GLY A 53 16.76 1.86 1.96
C GLY A 53 15.74 1.54 0.86
N TYR A 54 15.90 0.40 0.17
CA TYR A 54 15.00 -0.01 -0.90
C TYR A 54 13.65 -0.44 -0.36
N VAL A 55 12.60 0.28 -0.74
CA VAL A 55 11.22 -0.13 -0.47
C VAL A 55 10.69 -0.90 -1.67
N TYR A 56 10.39 -2.20 -1.46
CA TYR A 56 9.83 -3.03 -2.52
C TYR A 56 8.50 -2.45 -3.00
N ASN A 57 8.51 -1.90 -4.21
CA ASN A 57 7.28 -1.42 -4.83
C ASN A 57 6.44 -2.63 -5.30
N ARG A 58 5.51 -3.05 -4.45
CA ARG A 58 4.57 -4.15 -4.74
C ARG A 58 3.75 -3.87 -6.01
N ARG A 59 3.51 -2.61 -6.36
CA ARG A 59 2.79 -2.21 -7.58
C ARG A 59 3.45 -2.74 -8.86
N ALA A 60 4.78 -2.76 -8.94
CA ALA A 60 5.50 -3.32 -10.10
C ALA A 60 5.34 -4.85 -10.21
N GLY A 61 5.00 -5.55 -9.11
CA GLY A 61 4.70 -6.98 -9.09
C GLY A 61 3.20 -7.28 -9.18
N GLU A 62 2.35 -6.34 -8.81
CA GLU A 62 0.89 -6.42 -8.75
C GLU A 62 0.20 -6.15 -10.10
N LEU A 63 0.89 -5.68 -11.12
CA LEU A 63 0.41 -5.71 -12.51
C LEU A 63 -0.03 -7.12 -12.95
N ARG A 64 0.26 -8.15 -12.15
CA ARG A 64 -0.21 -9.54 -12.32
C ARG A 64 -1.25 -9.99 -11.28
N ARG A 65 -1.50 -9.21 -10.22
CA ARG A 65 -2.58 -9.44 -9.26
C ARG A 65 -3.52 -8.25 -9.30
N GLN A 66 -4.78 -8.50 -9.61
CA GLN A 66 -5.82 -7.48 -9.85
C GLN A 66 -6.23 -6.68 -8.60
N SER A 67 -5.67 -6.93 -7.42
CA SER A 67 -5.99 -6.20 -6.18
C SER A 67 -4.78 -6.02 -5.27
N SER A 68 -4.76 -4.92 -4.52
CA SER A 68 -3.80 -4.69 -3.43
C SER A 68 -4.26 -5.38 -2.14
N ASN A 69 -3.40 -5.41 -1.11
CA ASN A 69 -3.81 -5.83 0.24
C ASN A 69 -4.36 -4.65 1.08
N MET A 70 -4.89 -3.61 0.43
CA MET A 70 -5.48 -2.46 1.09
C MET A 70 -7.00 -2.50 1.00
N VAL A 71 -7.66 -2.22 2.12
CA VAL A 71 -9.11 -1.99 2.18
C VAL A 71 -9.34 -0.55 2.59
N GLY A 72 -10.11 0.17 1.78
CA GLY A 72 -10.54 1.52 2.10
C GLY A 72 -11.70 1.51 3.08
N VAL A 73 -11.64 2.36 4.10
CA VAL A 73 -12.77 2.64 4.99
C VAL A 73 -13.06 4.12 4.95
N VAL A 74 -14.23 4.46 4.42
CA VAL A 74 -14.65 5.85 4.22
C VAL A 74 -15.79 6.16 5.17
N ILE A 75 -15.57 7.12 6.05
CA ILE A 75 -16.56 7.57 7.03
C ILE A 75 -16.98 9.02 6.75
N ASN A 76 -18.18 9.36 7.15
CA ASN A 76 -18.74 10.69 6.94
C ASN A 76 -18.43 11.65 8.09
N ASP A 77 -18.38 11.18 9.34
CA ASP A 77 -18.11 12.00 10.52
C ASP A 77 -17.11 11.36 11.46
N LEU A 78 -15.89 11.90 11.52
CA LEU A 78 -14.82 11.43 12.40
C LEU A 78 -15.07 11.75 13.88
N MET A 79 -15.89 12.77 14.18
CA MET A 79 -16.16 13.18 15.56
C MET A 79 -17.23 12.33 16.23
N ASN A 80 -17.95 11.50 15.47
CA ASN A 80 -18.92 10.58 16.02
C ASN A 80 -18.22 9.33 16.61
N PRO A 81 -18.31 9.10 17.94
CA PRO A 81 -17.63 7.98 18.62
C PRO A 81 -17.99 6.60 18.05
N PHE A 82 -19.18 6.45 17.48
CA PHE A 82 -19.62 5.21 16.80
C PHE A 82 -18.60 4.74 15.77
N PHE A 83 -18.04 5.65 14.97
CA PHE A 83 -17.07 5.26 13.96
C PHE A 83 -15.73 4.82 14.54
N ALA A 84 -15.34 5.30 15.72
CA ALA A 84 -14.13 4.83 16.38
C ALA A 84 -14.23 3.34 16.76
N GLU A 85 -15.38 2.92 17.27
CA GLU A 85 -15.63 1.51 17.63
C GLU A 85 -15.72 0.63 16.36
N VAL A 86 -16.44 1.07 15.35
CA VAL A 86 -16.56 0.37 14.07
C VAL A 86 -15.18 0.20 13.41
N LEU A 87 -14.38 1.27 13.36
CA LEU A 87 -13.03 1.24 12.79
C LEU A 87 -12.11 0.29 13.53
N ALA A 88 -12.11 0.32 14.88
CA ALA A 88 -11.29 -0.58 15.68
C ALA A 88 -11.66 -2.06 15.48
N GLY A 89 -12.96 -2.35 15.36
CA GLY A 89 -13.44 -3.70 15.08
C GLY A 89 -13.07 -4.19 13.68
N LEU A 90 -13.27 -3.33 12.69
CA LEU A 90 -12.99 -3.63 11.28
C LEU A 90 -11.49 -3.78 11.04
N GLU A 91 -10.67 -2.84 11.53
CA GLU A 91 -9.21 -2.85 11.41
C GLU A 91 -8.61 -4.16 11.93
N ARG A 92 -9.01 -4.59 13.13
CA ARG A 92 -8.55 -5.85 13.73
C ARG A 92 -8.83 -7.04 12.84
N ARG A 93 -10.05 -7.16 12.30
CA ARG A 93 -10.45 -8.26 11.42
C ARG A 93 -9.72 -8.25 10.10
N LEU A 94 -9.50 -7.06 9.53
CA LEU A 94 -8.75 -6.91 8.29
C LEU A 94 -7.27 -7.21 8.49
N ALA A 95 -6.67 -6.77 9.60
CA ALA A 95 -5.29 -7.08 9.95
C ALA A 95 -5.06 -8.59 10.12
N ASP A 96 -5.96 -9.30 10.83
CA ASP A 96 -5.93 -10.77 10.97
C ASP A 96 -5.99 -11.48 9.61
N ALA A 97 -6.69 -10.90 8.64
CA ALA A 97 -6.79 -11.40 7.26
C ALA A 97 -5.64 -10.93 6.34
N GLY A 98 -4.65 -10.18 6.87
CA GLY A 98 -3.49 -9.70 6.13
C GLY A 98 -3.74 -8.44 5.29
N PHE A 99 -4.83 -7.73 5.55
CA PHE A 99 -5.14 -6.45 4.90
C PHE A 99 -4.66 -5.26 5.72
N ILE A 100 -4.38 -4.16 5.03
CA ILE A 100 -4.09 -2.85 5.61
C ILE A 100 -5.34 -1.98 5.43
N THR A 101 -5.78 -1.33 6.50
CA THR A 101 -6.91 -0.40 6.47
C THR A 101 -6.42 1.01 6.11
N LEU A 102 -7.01 1.59 5.07
CA LEU A 102 -6.86 3.01 4.74
C LEU A 102 -8.16 3.73 5.09
N MET A 103 -8.08 4.62 6.06
CA MET A 103 -9.22 5.43 6.47
C MET A 103 -9.24 6.77 5.71
N ALA A 104 -10.43 7.19 5.29
CA ALA A 104 -10.70 8.53 4.81
C ALA A 104 -11.97 9.09 5.45
N HIS A 105 -12.00 10.41 5.61
CA HIS A 105 -13.09 11.15 6.22
C HIS A 105 -13.65 12.16 5.21
N THR A 106 -14.96 12.17 5.01
CA THR A 106 -15.59 13.01 3.98
C THR A 106 -16.18 14.30 4.52
N SER A 107 -16.45 14.44 5.81
CA SER A 107 -17.17 15.57 6.41
C SER A 107 -18.51 15.87 5.67
N GLU A 108 -19.27 14.83 5.36
CA GLU A 108 -20.55 14.91 4.62
C GLU A 108 -20.45 15.56 3.22
N SER A 109 -19.25 15.63 2.65
CA SER A 109 -19.03 16.21 1.32
C SER A 109 -19.06 15.15 0.23
N LEU A 110 -20.01 15.24 -0.69
CA LEU A 110 -20.08 14.38 -1.89
C LEU A 110 -18.85 14.50 -2.79
N GLU A 111 -18.31 15.71 -2.94
CA GLU A 111 -17.09 15.94 -3.73
C GLU A 111 -15.89 15.19 -3.14
N ARG A 112 -15.70 15.31 -1.81
CA ARG A 112 -14.65 14.59 -1.10
C ARG A 112 -14.84 13.07 -1.20
N GLN A 113 -16.09 12.61 -1.04
CA GLN A 113 -16.43 11.20 -1.19
C GLN A 113 -16.00 10.68 -2.57
N GLN A 114 -16.40 11.35 -3.64
CA GLN A 114 -16.04 10.94 -4.99
C GLN A 114 -14.53 10.92 -5.23
N LYS A 115 -13.82 11.96 -4.76
CA LYS A 115 -12.36 12.04 -4.85
C LYS A 115 -11.68 10.88 -4.13
N VAL A 116 -12.12 10.58 -2.92
CA VAL A 116 -11.59 9.46 -2.11
C VAL A 116 -11.83 8.12 -2.80
N LEU A 117 -13.06 7.88 -3.27
CA LEU A 117 -13.42 6.63 -3.97
C LEU A 117 -12.61 6.46 -5.26
N THR A 118 -12.41 7.51 -6.02
CA THR A 118 -11.56 7.50 -7.22
C THR A 118 -10.12 7.15 -6.87
N THR A 119 -9.55 7.83 -5.87
CA THR A 119 -8.19 7.57 -5.41
C THR A 119 -8.01 6.11 -4.93
N MET A 120 -8.96 5.58 -4.15
CA MET A 120 -8.89 4.19 -3.68
C MET A 120 -8.94 3.19 -4.84
N ARG A 121 -9.75 3.46 -5.89
CA ARG A 121 -9.78 2.64 -7.12
C ARG A 121 -8.48 2.74 -7.90
N GLU A 122 -7.93 3.94 -8.09
CA GLU A 122 -6.63 4.16 -8.75
C GLU A 122 -5.49 3.42 -8.04
N HIS A 123 -5.60 3.26 -6.72
CA HIS A 123 -4.67 2.50 -5.90
C HIS A 123 -5.01 1.01 -5.79
N ASN A 124 -5.97 0.51 -6.56
CA ASN A 124 -6.39 -0.89 -6.60
C ASN A 124 -6.76 -1.43 -5.21
N ALA A 125 -7.48 -0.67 -4.39
CA ALA A 125 -7.99 -1.17 -3.12
C ALA A 125 -8.78 -2.48 -3.33
N ALA A 126 -8.53 -3.49 -2.49
CA ALA A 126 -9.17 -4.79 -2.57
C ALA A 126 -10.67 -4.73 -2.29
N GLY A 127 -11.08 -3.72 -1.53
CA GLY A 127 -12.47 -3.42 -1.22
C GLY A 127 -12.60 -2.05 -0.58
N ILE A 128 -13.82 -1.53 -0.53
CA ILE A 128 -14.13 -0.25 0.10
C ILE A 128 -15.38 -0.45 0.98
N ALA A 129 -15.24 -0.15 2.27
CA ALA A 129 -16.37 0.00 3.19
C ALA A 129 -16.71 1.50 3.23
N LEU A 130 -17.92 1.85 2.86
CA LEU A 130 -18.36 3.23 2.75
C LEU A 130 -19.53 3.52 3.69
N CYS A 131 -19.37 4.52 4.57
CA CYS A 131 -20.49 5.23 5.15
C CYS A 131 -20.73 6.46 4.25
N PRO A 132 -21.82 6.47 3.47
CA PRO A 132 -22.03 7.50 2.47
C PRO A 132 -22.31 8.85 3.12
N ALA A 133 -21.85 9.93 2.47
CA ALA A 133 -22.26 11.27 2.82
C ALA A 133 -23.78 11.46 2.57
N LEU A 134 -24.37 12.42 3.27
CA LEU A 134 -25.77 12.81 3.02
C LEU A 134 -25.98 13.11 1.52
N ASP A 135 -27.17 12.82 1.03
CA ASP A 135 -27.54 13.04 -0.38
C ASP A 135 -26.73 12.23 -1.41
N THR A 136 -26.03 11.18 -0.97
CA THR A 136 -25.39 10.26 -1.93
C THR A 136 -26.46 9.57 -2.78
N PRO A 137 -26.40 9.68 -4.12
CA PRO A 137 -27.35 8.99 -4.99
C PRO A 137 -27.30 7.47 -4.79
N ALA A 138 -28.46 6.82 -4.85
CA ALA A 138 -28.57 5.36 -4.73
C ALA A 138 -27.98 4.62 -5.95
#